data_e9bbc4897b3bc86ab465ca652df020f1
#
_entry.id   e9bbc4897b3bc86ab465ca652df020f1
#
_cell.length_a   1.000
_cell.length_b   1.000
_cell.length_c   1.000
_cell.angle_alpha   90.00
_cell.angle_beta   90.00
_cell.angle_gamma   90.00
#
_symmetry.space_group_name_H-M   'P 1'
#
loop_
_entity.id
_entity.type
_entity.pdbx_description
1 polymer ?
#
loop_
_entity_poly.entity_id
_entity_poly.type
_entity_poly.pdbx_seq_one_letter_code
_entity_poly.pdbx_strand_id
1 'polypeptide(L)'
;MTLLAIETSCDETSAAVIRDGVVLANVVSSQIKLHAEYGGVVPELAAREHLKNLLPVTQNALATAGVKPAELDAVAATQGPGLGIALLVGFKAAQAMAYALDKPFL
;
A
#
# COMPACT_ATOMS: atom_id res chain seq x y z
N MET A 1 -13.61 1.33 14.04
CA MET A 1 -12.72 0.40 13.33
C MET A 1 -11.56 1.17 12.70
N THR A 2 -10.35 0.73 12.92
CA THR A 2 -9.14 1.32 12.37
C THR A 2 -8.53 0.35 11.36
N LEU A 3 -8.30 0.78 10.14
CA LEU A 3 -7.73 -0.09 9.13
C LEU A 3 -6.58 0.58 8.36
N LEU A 4 -5.68 -0.26 7.88
CA LEU A 4 -4.61 0.10 6.97
C LEU A 4 -4.99 -0.39 5.58
N ALA A 5 -4.96 0.50 4.59
CA ALA A 5 -5.26 0.16 3.20
C ALA A 5 -4.04 0.40 2.33
N ILE A 6 -3.68 -0.58 1.51
CA ILE A 6 -2.51 -0.56 0.64
C ILE A 6 -2.94 -0.58 -0.82
N GLU A 7 -2.33 0.26 -1.64
CA GLU A 7 -2.63 0.41 -3.06
C GLU A 7 -1.35 0.38 -3.89
N THR A 8 -1.23 -0.61 -4.79
CA THR A 8 -0.10 -0.77 -5.70
C THR A 8 -0.55 -1.18 -7.09
N SER A 9 -1.70 -0.65 -7.56
CA SER A 9 -2.32 -1.12 -8.81
C SER A 9 -1.57 -0.73 -10.08
N CYS A 10 -0.74 0.31 -10.06
CA CYS A 10 -0.02 0.78 -11.25
C CYS A 10 1.34 1.38 -10.88
N ASP A 11 1.46 2.70 -10.86
CA ASP A 11 2.74 3.42 -10.73
C ASP A 11 2.86 4.24 -9.43
N GLU A 12 1.95 4.05 -8.50
CA GLU A 12 2.00 4.68 -7.18
C GLU A 12 1.94 3.62 -6.10
N THR A 13 2.79 3.77 -5.09
CA THR A 13 2.71 3.00 -3.85
C THR A 13 2.05 3.88 -2.82
N SER A 14 0.91 3.48 -2.30
CA SER A 14 0.26 4.27 -1.27
C SER A 14 -0.24 3.42 -0.11
N ALA A 15 -0.32 4.06 1.05
CA ALA A 15 -0.89 3.49 2.24
C ALA A 15 -1.73 4.55 2.95
N ALA A 16 -2.92 4.16 3.35
CA ALA A 16 -3.83 5.03 4.09
C ALA A 16 -4.21 4.37 5.40
N VAL A 17 -4.38 5.19 6.43
CA VAL A 17 -4.91 4.76 7.73
C VAL A 17 -6.25 5.44 7.91
N ILE A 18 -7.29 4.64 8.14
CA ILE A 18 -8.67 5.11 8.24
C ILE A 18 -9.23 4.66 9.58
N ARG A 19 -9.83 5.60 10.31
CA ARG A 19 -10.49 5.29 11.59
C ARG A 19 -11.92 5.83 11.57
N ASP A 20 -12.88 4.93 11.76
CA ASP A 20 -14.30 5.29 11.83
C ASP A 20 -14.76 6.16 10.64
N GLY A 21 -14.31 5.79 9.44
CA GLY A 21 -14.65 6.50 8.20
C GLY A 21 -13.84 7.76 7.93
N VAL A 22 -12.90 8.12 8.81
CA VAL A 22 -12.05 9.32 8.63
C VAL A 22 -10.65 8.89 8.21
N VAL A 23 -10.13 9.48 7.13
CA VAL A 23 -8.77 9.24 6.66
C VAL A 23 -7.80 10.02 7.54
N LEU A 24 -7.03 9.32 8.36
CA LEU A 24 -6.04 9.91 9.26
C LEU A 24 -4.71 10.19 8.56
N ALA A 25 -4.37 9.38 7.57
CA ALA A 25 -3.16 9.54 6.76
C ALA A 25 -3.38 8.89 5.40
N ASN A 26 -2.78 9.47 4.37
CA ASN A 26 -2.71 8.91 3.04
C ASN A 26 -1.37 9.32 2.44
N VAL A 27 -0.43 8.38 2.41
CA VAL A 27 0.94 8.62 1.94
C VAL A 27 1.12 7.97 0.59
N VAL A 28 1.58 8.74 -0.38
CA VAL A 28 1.74 8.31 -1.77
C VAL A 28 3.18 8.51 -2.22
N SER A 29 3.77 7.48 -2.81
CA SER A 29 5.06 7.55 -3.50
C SER A 29 4.84 7.26 -4.98
N SER A 30 5.04 8.26 -5.84
CA SER A 30 4.80 8.16 -7.28
C SER A 30 6.06 7.75 -8.04
N GLN A 31 5.87 6.92 -9.08
CA GLN A 31 6.92 6.48 -10.00
C GLN A 31 6.87 7.21 -11.35
N ILE A 32 6.07 8.27 -11.47
CA ILE A 32 5.82 8.95 -12.75
C ILE A 32 7.13 9.32 -13.45
N LYS A 33 8.08 9.90 -12.74
CA LYS A 33 9.37 10.32 -13.31
C LYS A 33 10.18 9.13 -13.82
N LEU A 34 10.15 8.02 -13.13
CA LEU A 34 10.87 6.82 -13.50
C LEU A 34 10.34 6.25 -14.83
N HIS A 35 9.03 6.12 -14.94
CA HIS A 35 8.42 5.53 -16.14
C HIS A 35 8.42 6.49 -17.33
N ALA A 36 8.47 7.79 -17.12
CA ALA A 36 8.52 8.78 -18.18
C ALA A 36 9.72 8.58 -19.13
N GLU A 37 10.84 8.09 -18.61
CA GLU A 37 12.05 7.79 -19.40
C GLU A 37 11.79 6.68 -20.43
N TYR A 38 10.80 5.83 -20.19
CA TYR A 38 10.44 4.70 -21.06
C TYR A 38 9.20 4.98 -21.91
N GLY A 39 8.65 6.19 -21.84
CA GLY A 39 7.45 6.57 -22.60
C GLY A 39 6.14 6.01 -22.05
N GLY A 40 6.15 5.39 -20.90
CA GLY A 40 4.97 4.81 -20.26
C GLY A 40 5.34 3.87 -19.14
N VAL A 41 4.32 3.31 -18.45
CA VAL A 41 4.55 2.42 -17.32
C VAL A 41 5.15 1.08 -17.78
N VAL A 42 6.26 0.69 -17.14
CA VAL A 42 6.89 -0.62 -17.34
C VAL A 42 6.47 -1.52 -16.15
N PRO A 43 5.61 -2.53 -16.38
CA PRO A 43 5.00 -3.30 -15.29
C PRO A 43 6.00 -3.95 -14.33
N GLU A 44 7.06 -4.55 -14.85
CA GLU A 44 8.08 -5.21 -14.03
C GLU A 44 8.84 -4.21 -13.17
N LEU A 45 9.17 -3.05 -13.73
CA LEU A 45 9.85 -1.97 -13.01
C LEU A 45 8.93 -1.40 -11.92
N ALA A 46 7.63 -1.25 -12.24
CA ALA A 46 6.63 -0.81 -11.27
C ALA A 46 6.58 -1.75 -10.07
N ALA A 47 6.55 -3.06 -10.30
CA ALA A 47 6.52 -4.05 -9.23
C ALA A 47 7.75 -3.95 -8.32
N ARG A 48 8.94 -3.75 -8.88
CA ARG A 48 10.18 -3.58 -8.11
C ARG A 48 10.16 -2.32 -7.24
N GLU A 49 9.65 -1.21 -7.78
CA GLU A 49 9.53 0.03 -7.03
C GLU A 49 8.52 -0.09 -5.89
N HIS A 50 7.42 -0.81 -6.10
CA HIS A 50 6.47 -1.09 -5.03
C HIS A 50 7.13 -1.86 -3.88
N LEU A 51 7.91 -2.90 -4.19
CA LEU A 51 8.64 -3.67 -3.18
C LEU A 51 9.57 -2.78 -2.37
N LYS A 52 10.26 -1.86 -3.02
CA LYS A 52 11.20 -0.95 -2.40
C LYS A 52 10.51 0.09 -1.51
N ASN A 53 9.36 0.60 -1.95
CA ASN A 53 8.69 1.74 -1.31
C ASN A 53 7.63 1.34 -0.29
N LEU A 54 7.15 0.10 -0.32
CA LEU A 54 5.98 -0.31 0.44
C LEU A 54 6.18 -0.17 1.95
N LEU A 55 7.30 -0.65 2.49
CA LEU A 55 7.55 -0.56 3.94
C LEU A 55 7.71 0.88 4.40
N PRO A 56 8.55 1.72 3.76
CA PRO A 56 8.66 3.14 4.14
C PRO A 56 7.34 3.89 4.06
N VAL A 57 6.54 3.67 3.00
CA VAL A 57 5.25 4.33 2.83
C VAL A 57 4.27 3.90 3.92
N THR A 58 4.22 2.61 4.24
CA THR A 58 3.37 2.08 5.30
C THR A 58 3.77 2.62 6.67
N GLN A 59 5.05 2.62 6.98
CA GLN A 59 5.57 3.16 8.24
C GLN A 59 5.25 4.65 8.38
N ASN A 60 5.40 5.42 7.30
CA ASN A 60 5.10 6.84 7.28
C ASN A 60 3.60 7.09 7.49
N ALA A 61 2.74 6.30 6.87
CA ALA A 61 1.29 6.42 7.05
C ALA A 61 0.87 6.17 8.50
N LEU A 62 1.39 5.12 9.12
CA LEU A 62 1.11 4.80 10.52
C LEU A 62 1.63 5.89 11.46
N ALA A 63 2.85 6.37 11.23
CA ALA A 63 3.45 7.43 12.04
C ALA A 63 2.65 8.75 11.91
N THR A 64 2.27 9.12 10.69
CA THR A 64 1.47 10.34 10.43
C THR A 64 0.10 10.24 11.11
N ALA A 65 -0.52 9.08 11.07
CA ALA A 65 -1.81 8.84 11.71
C ALA A 65 -1.71 8.75 13.24
N GLY A 66 -0.52 8.51 13.78
CA GLY A 66 -0.33 8.27 15.20
C GLY A 66 -0.92 6.92 15.65
N VAL A 67 -0.92 5.94 14.76
CA VAL A 67 -1.49 4.61 14.99
C VAL A 67 -0.37 3.57 15.00
N LYS A 68 -0.35 2.73 16.03
CA LYS A 68 0.57 1.59 16.11
C LYS A 68 -0.02 0.40 15.38
N PRO A 69 0.82 -0.48 14.78
CA PRO A 69 0.31 -1.68 14.10
C PRO A 69 -0.65 -2.52 14.94
N ALA A 70 -0.40 -2.64 16.24
CA ALA A 70 -1.25 -3.41 17.15
C ALA A 70 -2.66 -2.81 17.33
N GLU A 71 -2.84 -1.53 16.99
CA GLU A 71 -4.12 -0.84 17.08
C GLU A 71 -5.00 -1.05 15.85
N LEU A 72 -4.46 -1.64 14.78
CA LEU A 72 -5.22 -1.93 13.57
C LEU A 72 -6.23 -3.05 13.81
N ASP A 73 -7.42 -2.87 13.28
CA ASP A 73 -8.47 -3.90 13.33
C ASP A 73 -8.48 -4.76 12.06
N ALA A 74 -7.98 -4.22 10.95
CA ALA A 74 -7.93 -4.92 9.68
C ALA A 74 -6.88 -4.32 8.75
N VAL A 75 -6.45 -5.10 7.76
CA VAL A 75 -5.60 -4.64 6.64
C VAL A 75 -6.31 -4.93 5.34
N ALA A 76 -6.28 -3.98 4.42
CA ALA A 76 -6.93 -4.08 3.11
C ALA A 76 -5.92 -3.78 2.00
N ALA A 77 -6.19 -4.30 0.81
CA ALA A 77 -5.40 -3.99 -0.38
C ALA A 77 -6.26 -3.96 -1.63
N THR A 78 -5.83 -3.17 -2.61
CA THR A 78 -6.46 -3.14 -3.92
C THR A 78 -6.23 -4.48 -4.63
N GLN A 79 -7.32 -5.10 -5.12
CA GLN A 79 -7.26 -6.34 -5.88
C GLN A 79 -7.35 -6.14 -7.38
N GLY A 80 -7.91 -5.02 -7.81
CA GLY A 80 -8.10 -4.67 -9.22
C GLY A 80 -9.09 -3.51 -9.41
N PRO A 81 -9.12 -2.95 -10.61
CA PRO A 81 -8.27 -3.24 -11.76
C PRO A 81 -6.85 -2.69 -11.58
N GLY A 82 -5.90 -3.19 -12.38
CA GLY A 82 -4.51 -2.71 -12.36
C GLY A 82 -3.55 -3.69 -13.03
N LEU A 83 -2.25 -3.38 -12.91
CA LEU A 83 -1.19 -4.25 -13.43
C LEU A 83 -1.03 -5.48 -12.52
N GLY A 84 -1.14 -6.68 -13.08
CA GLY A 84 -1.20 -7.93 -12.31
C GLY A 84 -0.07 -8.11 -11.30
N ILE A 85 1.19 -7.94 -11.74
CA ILE A 85 2.35 -8.09 -10.85
C ILE A 85 2.43 -6.96 -9.82
N ALA A 86 2.08 -5.74 -10.19
CA ALA A 86 2.06 -4.61 -9.27
C ALA A 86 0.99 -4.80 -8.18
N LEU A 87 -0.22 -5.21 -8.57
CA LEU A 87 -1.29 -5.54 -7.64
C LEU A 87 -0.87 -6.61 -6.63
N LEU A 88 -0.16 -7.63 -7.12
CA LEU A 88 0.27 -8.77 -6.30
C LEU A 88 1.20 -8.33 -5.15
N VAL A 89 2.06 -7.35 -5.39
CA VAL A 89 2.98 -6.83 -4.36
C VAL A 89 2.21 -6.32 -3.14
N GLY A 90 1.27 -5.41 -3.35
CA GLY A 90 0.47 -4.84 -2.26
C GLY A 90 -0.47 -5.86 -1.61
N PHE A 91 -1.11 -6.68 -2.43
CA PHE A 91 -2.02 -7.73 -1.97
C PHE A 91 -1.30 -8.71 -1.04
N LYS A 92 -0.17 -9.25 -1.46
CA LYS A 92 0.58 -10.23 -0.66
C LYS A 92 1.19 -9.61 0.59
N ALA A 93 1.68 -8.38 0.50
CA ALA A 93 2.20 -7.66 1.66
C ALA A 93 1.11 -7.40 2.69
N ALA A 94 -0.06 -6.92 2.26
CA ALA A 94 -1.20 -6.68 3.16
C ALA A 94 -1.69 -7.97 3.81
N GLN A 95 -1.76 -9.06 3.05
CA GLN A 95 -2.13 -10.38 3.55
C GLN A 95 -1.13 -10.86 4.62
N ALA A 96 0.17 -10.68 4.38
CA ALA A 96 1.21 -11.05 5.32
C ALA A 96 1.14 -10.20 6.60
N MET A 97 0.88 -8.90 6.47
CA MET A 97 0.71 -8.00 7.62
C MET A 97 -0.50 -8.40 8.47
N ALA A 98 -1.63 -8.69 7.83
CA ALA A 98 -2.83 -9.14 8.53
C ALA A 98 -2.58 -10.45 9.30
N TYR A 99 -1.89 -11.38 8.66
CA TYR A 99 -1.51 -12.65 9.28
C TYR A 99 -0.59 -12.41 10.49
N ALA A 100 0.45 -11.59 10.34
CA ALA A 100 1.41 -11.32 11.40
C ALA A 100 0.76 -10.62 12.60
N LEU A 101 -0.23 -9.77 12.36
CA LEU A 101 -0.96 -9.05 13.40
C LEU A 101 -2.15 -9.82 13.96
N ASP A 102 -2.47 -10.98 13.39
CA ASP A 102 -3.66 -11.78 13.71
C ASP A 102 -4.94 -10.95 13.54
N LYS A 103 -5.05 -10.26 12.40
CA LYS A 103 -6.19 -9.41 12.06
C LYS A 103 -6.78 -9.82 10.71
N PRO A 104 -8.06 -9.48 10.45
CA PRO A 104 -8.67 -9.77 9.16
C PRO A 104 -7.97 -9.07 8.01
N PHE A 105 -7.92 -9.75 6.87
CA PHE A 105 -7.54 -9.18 5.58
C PHE A 105 -8.80 -8.94 4.75
N LEU A 106 -8.97 -7.72 4.29
CA LEU A 106 -10.16 -7.30 3.53
C LEU A 106 -9.88 -7.13 2.04
#